data_f93b46b0748ada4673e0642978d25ab1
#
_entry.id   f93b46b0748ada4673e0642978d25ab1
#
_cell.length_a   1.000
_cell.length_b   1.000
_cell.length_c   1.000
_cell.angle_alpha   90.00
_cell.angle_beta   90.00
_cell.angle_gamma   90.00
#
_symmetry.space_group_name_H-M   'P 1'
#
loop_
_entity.id
_entity.type
_entity.pdbx_description
1 polymer ?
#
loop_
_entity_poly.entity_id
_entity_poly.type
_entity_poly.pdbx_seq_one_letter_code
_entity_poly.pdbx_strand_id
1 'polypeptide(L)'
;ALFSLPALFQVKNKFIEILESDVVDFPGLWLVKNGQSFQSEHPQKALETKAGPCYYEQYVTKRASYIAETTGNRNYPWRIFAIADQEKELITNQLVYLLATPAVEDDYSWIQPGLATLDWWGRRNIYGTDFTGGVNTETHKYFVDFNSRYGLKYFVLDDGWSDACDLKKVNENLDLNELSRYAQERQVGLVFWVHAYALKQDVSGYLDFLQSVGAKGIKVDFFNRDDQDAVNLFHQIASEALKRKIVIDFHGI
;
A
#
# COMPACT_ATOMS: atom_id res chain seq x y z
N ALA A 1 18.71 -0.73 -18.79
CA ALA A 1 17.71 -1.30 -17.87
C ALA A 1 17.40 -0.28 -16.77
N LEU A 2 16.16 -0.22 -16.33
CA LEU A 2 15.68 0.59 -15.22
C LEU A 2 15.49 -0.33 -14.00
N PHE A 3 15.96 0.11 -12.84
CA PHE A 3 15.87 -0.64 -11.59
C PHE A 3 15.18 0.23 -10.54
N SER A 4 14.18 -0.34 -9.87
CA SER A 4 13.56 0.25 -8.67
C SER A 4 14.44 0.03 -7.44
N LEU A 5 14.20 0.78 -6.38
CA LEU A 5 14.83 0.56 -5.09
C LEU A 5 13.88 -0.26 -4.18
N PRO A 6 14.42 -1.06 -3.24
CA PRO A 6 15.85 -1.31 -2.98
C PRO A 6 16.51 -2.11 -4.11
N ALA A 7 17.78 -1.83 -4.38
CA ALA A 7 18.53 -2.52 -5.44
C ALA A 7 19.84 -3.08 -4.89
N LEU A 8 20.05 -4.39 -5.04
CA LEU A 8 21.21 -5.11 -4.59
C LEU A 8 22.16 -5.42 -5.76
N PHE A 9 23.43 -5.08 -5.60
CA PHE A 9 24.49 -5.30 -6.57
C PHE A 9 25.67 -6.02 -5.92
N GLN A 10 26.29 -6.91 -6.67
CA GLN A 10 27.61 -7.44 -6.34
C GLN A 10 28.69 -6.71 -7.18
N VAL A 11 29.65 -6.10 -6.52
CA VAL A 11 30.77 -5.41 -7.15
C VAL A 11 32.07 -6.02 -6.59
N LYS A 12 32.77 -6.78 -7.43
CA LYS A 12 33.94 -7.59 -7.01
C LYS A 12 33.54 -8.55 -5.87
N ASN A 13 34.12 -8.35 -4.69
CA ASN A 13 33.91 -9.14 -3.46
C ASN A 13 33.00 -8.44 -2.44
N LYS A 14 32.29 -7.39 -2.84
CA LYS A 14 31.38 -6.65 -1.95
C LYS A 14 29.95 -6.73 -2.46
N PHE A 15 29.01 -6.69 -1.54
CA PHE A 15 27.59 -6.53 -1.80
C PHE A 15 27.21 -5.09 -1.45
N ILE A 16 26.48 -4.43 -2.34
CA ILE A 16 26.07 -3.04 -2.19
C ILE A 16 24.58 -2.98 -2.37
N GLU A 17 23.86 -2.56 -1.34
CA GLU A 17 22.45 -2.28 -1.40
C GLU A 17 22.23 -0.77 -1.47
N ILE A 18 21.45 -0.34 -2.47
CA ILE A 18 21.08 1.05 -2.67
C ILE A 18 19.63 1.24 -2.23
N LEU A 19 19.40 2.20 -1.35
CA LEU A 19 18.15 2.46 -0.67
C LEU A 19 17.84 3.95 -0.62
N GLU A 20 16.59 4.28 -0.36
CA GLU A 20 16.15 5.63 0.00
C GLU A 20 15.52 5.63 1.39
N SER A 21 15.59 6.77 2.05
CA SER A 21 14.82 7.03 3.28
C SER A 21 14.31 8.46 3.28
N ASP A 22 13.23 8.68 3.99
CA ASP A 22 12.61 10.00 4.20
C ASP A 22 12.17 10.67 2.89
N VAL A 23 11.55 9.87 2.01
CA VAL A 23 11.02 10.37 0.74
C VAL A 23 9.70 11.10 1.00
N VAL A 24 9.79 12.40 1.19
CA VAL A 24 8.67 13.29 1.50
C VAL A 24 8.62 14.40 0.47
N ASP A 25 7.46 14.65 -0.14
CA ASP A 25 7.25 15.70 -1.13
C ASP A 25 8.35 15.76 -2.22
N PHE A 26 8.76 14.57 -2.65
CA PHE A 26 9.82 14.36 -3.63
C PHE A 26 9.58 13.02 -4.35
N PRO A 27 9.95 12.88 -5.64
CA PRO A 27 9.74 11.63 -6.37
C PRO A 27 10.70 10.53 -5.93
N GLY A 28 10.31 9.28 -6.13
CA GLY A 28 11.15 8.11 -5.93
C GLY A 28 12.39 8.10 -6.83
N LEU A 29 13.42 7.39 -6.39
CA LEU A 29 14.67 7.21 -7.14
C LEU A 29 14.64 5.90 -7.93
N TRP A 30 15.04 5.98 -9.19
CA TRP A 30 15.35 4.84 -10.04
C TRP A 30 16.83 4.86 -10.44
N LEU A 31 17.34 3.68 -10.78
CA LEU A 31 18.67 3.54 -11.33
C LEU A 31 18.60 3.10 -12.79
N VAL A 32 19.28 3.82 -13.65
CA VAL A 32 19.43 3.47 -15.07
C VAL A 32 20.83 2.97 -15.33
N LYS A 33 20.93 1.75 -15.88
CA LYS A 33 22.23 1.23 -16.31
C LYS A 33 22.72 1.95 -17.57
N ASN A 34 23.88 2.55 -17.46
CA ASN A 34 24.59 3.22 -18.57
C ASN A 34 26.01 2.65 -18.72
N GLY A 35 26.19 1.74 -19.68
CA GLY A 35 27.45 1.02 -19.83
C GLY A 35 27.78 0.18 -18.59
N GLN A 36 28.88 0.51 -17.93
CA GLN A 36 29.35 -0.13 -16.68
C GLN A 36 29.01 0.70 -15.42
N SER A 37 28.24 1.76 -15.57
CA SER A 37 27.83 2.62 -14.45
C SER A 37 26.31 2.65 -14.30
N PHE A 38 25.87 3.18 -13.16
CA PHE A 38 24.46 3.53 -12.91
C PHE A 38 24.32 5.04 -12.77
N GLN A 39 23.22 5.55 -13.27
CA GLN A 39 22.80 6.93 -13.11
C GLN A 39 21.48 6.97 -12.35
N SER A 40 21.29 8.01 -11.54
CA SER A 40 20.00 8.28 -10.92
C SER A 40 19.01 8.80 -11.95
N GLU A 41 17.78 8.33 -11.86
CA GLU A 41 16.64 8.81 -12.63
C GLU A 41 15.48 9.06 -11.68
N HIS A 42 14.67 10.05 -11.97
CA HIS A 42 13.47 10.36 -11.22
C HIS A 42 12.31 10.61 -12.18
N PRO A 43 11.09 10.21 -11.87
CA PRO A 43 9.94 10.60 -12.66
C PRO A 43 9.76 12.12 -12.58
N GLN A 44 9.57 12.75 -13.75
CA GLN A 44 9.28 14.17 -13.83
C GLN A 44 7.89 14.45 -13.23
N LYS A 45 7.71 15.62 -12.63
CA LYS A 45 6.44 16.07 -12.07
C LYS A 45 5.32 15.99 -13.11
N ALA A 46 4.20 15.40 -12.73
CA ALA A 46 3.00 15.38 -13.55
C ALA A 46 2.38 16.77 -13.61
N LEU A 47 2.13 17.30 -14.82
CA LEU A 47 1.40 18.56 -15.05
C LEU A 47 -0.05 18.31 -15.43
N GLU A 48 -0.29 17.27 -16.23
CA GLU A 48 -1.63 16.89 -16.64
C GLU A 48 -1.78 15.37 -16.52
N THR A 49 -2.92 14.96 -16.00
CA THR A 49 -3.29 13.56 -15.93
C THR A 49 -4.63 13.33 -16.59
N LYS A 50 -4.80 12.21 -17.27
CA LYS A 50 -6.08 11.76 -17.79
C LYS A 50 -6.55 10.60 -16.92
N ALA A 51 -7.73 10.73 -16.34
CA ALA A 51 -8.40 9.61 -15.72
C ALA A 51 -8.74 8.58 -16.81
N GLY A 52 -8.23 7.36 -16.65
CA GLY A 52 -8.81 6.19 -17.28
C GLY A 52 -10.18 5.91 -16.69
N PRO A 53 -10.86 4.81 -17.08
CA PRO A 53 -11.90 4.24 -16.22
C PRO A 53 -11.27 4.14 -14.82
N CYS A 54 -11.99 4.45 -13.78
CA CYS A 54 -11.38 4.60 -12.45
C CYS A 54 -10.60 3.34 -11.97
N TYR A 55 -10.78 2.25 -12.63
CA TYR A 55 -10.08 0.99 -12.44
C TYR A 55 -8.60 1.00 -12.86
N TYR A 56 -8.22 1.88 -13.79
CA TYR A 56 -6.90 1.89 -14.38
C TYR A 56 -6.41 3.31 -14.51
N GLU A 57 -5.81 3.86 -13.43
CA GLU A 57 -4.74 4.83 -13.56
C GLU A 57 -5.14 6.27 -13.91
N GLN A 58 -4.48 7.15 -13.26
CA GLN A 58 -4.23 8.46 -13.80
C GLN A 58 -3.01 8.39 -14.73
N TYR A 59 -3.24 8.28 -16.03
CA TYR A 59 -2.15 8.41 -17.00
C TYR A 59 -1.62 9.84 -16.99
N VAL A 60 -0.31 9.99 -16.85
CA VAL A 60 0.33 11.29 -17.00
C VAL A 60 0.43 11.59 -18.49
N THR A 61 -0.32 12.59 -18.94
CA THR A 61 -0.35 13.02 -20.34
C THR A 61 0.66 14.13 -20.64
N LYS A 62 1.10 14.85 -19.60
CA LYS A 62 2.12 15.89 -19.72
C LYS A 62 2.97 15.95 -18.46
N ARG A 63 4.27 16.02 -18.65
CA ARG A 63 5.26 16.15 -17.59
C ARG A 63 5.98 17.48 -17.67
N ALA A 64 6.45 17.97 -16.52
CA ALA A 64 7.34 19.12 -16.44
C ALA A 64 8.74 18.78 -16.96
N SER A 65 9.58 19.79 -17.12
CA SER A 65 11.03 19.62 -17.35
C SER A 65 11.83 19.45 -16.05
N TYR A 66 11.15 19.39 -14.91
CA TYR A 66 11.73 19.21 -13.57
C TYR A 66 11.03 18.06 -12.85
N ILE A 67 11.68 17.56 -11.79
CA ILE A 67 11.20 16.37 -11.05
C ILE A 67 10.29 16.71 -9.88
N ALA A 68 10.50 17.87 -9.26
CA ALA A 68 9.71 18.34 -8.12
C ALA A 68 9.66 19.86 -8.05
N GLU A 69 8.62 20.36 -7.40
CA GLU A 69 8.47 21.76 -7.01
C GLU A 69 8.45 21.82 -5.49
N THR A 70 9.43 22.44 -4.87
CA THR A 70 9.66 22.41 -3.44
C THR A 70 9.94 23.80 -2.88
N THR A 71 9.71 23.95 -1.58
CA THR A 71 10.16 25.15 -0.86
C THR A 71 11.68 25.17 -0.77
N GLY A 72 12.29 26.38 -0.78
CA GLY A 72 13.76 26.54 -0.82
C GLY A 72 14.52 26.08 0.43
N ASN A 73 13.82 25.87 1.57
CA ASN A 73 14.41 25.42 2.82
C ASN A 73 13.72 24.13 3.29
N ARG A 74 14.35 23.00 3.02
CA ARG A 74 13.84 21.68 3.35
C ARG A 74 14.95 20.65 3.45
N ASN A 75 14.66 19.49 4.08
CA ASN A 75 15.47 18.30 3.96
C ASN A 75 15.09 17.53 2.67
N TYR A 76 16.08 16.91 2.05
CA TYR A 76 15.89 16.03 0.91
C TYR A 76 16.00 14.58 1.33
N PRO A 77 15.41 13.63 0.57
CA PRO A 77 15.53 12.21 0.86
C PRO A 77 16.99 11.75 0.96
N TRP A 78 17.25 10.84 1.89
CA TRP A 78 18.55 10.18 2.02
C TRP A 78 18.77 9.18 0.88
N ARG A 79 20.01 9.15 0.38
CA ARG A 79 20.49 8.11 -0.54
C ARG A 79 21.48 7.26 0.22
N ILE A 80 21.16 5.98 0.38
CA ILE A 80 21.89 5.08 1.26
C ILE A 80 22.59 4.04 0.41
N PHE A 81 23.89 3.85 0.67
CA PHE A 81 24.72 2.78 0.12
C PHE A 81 25.17 1.91 1.28
N ALA A 82 24.47 0.82 1.54
CA ALA A 82 24.87 -0.18 2.51
C ALA A 82 25.86 -1.14 1.85
N ILE A 83 27.06 -1.28 2.42
CA ILE A 83 28.15 -2.09 1.85
C ILE A 83 28.53 -3.18 2.83
N ALA A 84 28.56 -4.44 2.36
CA ALA A 84 28.87 -5.61 3.16
C ALA A 84 29.85 -6.56 2.47
N ASP A 85 30.51 -7.39 3.25
CA ASP A 85 31.36 -8.46 2.75
C ASP A 85 30.55 -9.69 2.35
N GLN A 86 29.41 -9.91 3.00
CA GLN A 86 28.48 -11.00 2.73
C GLN A 86 27.05 -10.44 2.56
N GLU A 87 26.33 -10.94 1.57
CA GLU A 87 24.95 -10.54 1.26
C GLU A 87 24.02 -10.60 2.47
N LYS A 88 24.12 -11.65 3.27
CA LYS A 88 23.29 -11.85 4.47
C LYS A 88 23.43 -10.74 5.53
N GLU A 89 24.52 -9.98 5.53
CA GLU A 89 24.71 -8.88 6.48
C GLU A 89 23.81 -7.69 6.20
N LEU A 90 23.32 -7.56 4.95
CA LEU A 90 22.43 -6.49 4.54
C LEU A 90 21.00 -6.69 5.05
N ILE A 91 20.58 -7.93 5.33
CA ILE A 91 19.23 -8.26 5.84
C ILE A 91 18.93 -7.54 7.18
N THR A 92 19.95 -7.30 7.98
CA THR A 92 19.83 -6.64 9.28
C THR A 92 20.15 -5.15 9.24
N ASN A 93 20.32 -4.57 8.05
CA ASN A 93 20.57 -3.15 7.88
C ASN A 93 19.35 -2.32 8.31
N GLN A 94 19.55 -1.37 9.22
CA GLN A 94 18.52 -0.51 9.77
C GLN A 94 18.65 0.96 9.33
N LEU A 95 19.53 1.27 8.37
CA LEU A 95 19.83 2.66 7.99
C LEU A 95 18.59 3.41 7.47
N VAL A 96 17.70 2.71 6.77
CA VAL A 96 16.44 3.32 6.29
C VAL A 96 15.62 3.89 7.45
N TYR A 97 15.50 3.15 8.55
CA TYR A 97 14.75 3.57 9.73
C TYR A 97 15.50 4.59 10.58
N LEU A 98 16.84 4.44 10.70
CA LEU A 98 17.68 5.35 11.50
C LEU A 98 17.79 6.75 10.89
N LEU A 99 17.64 6.87 9.56
CA LEU A 99 17.73 8.13 8.83
C LEU A 99 16.35 8.73 8.54
N ALA A 100 15.28 8.00 8.80
CA ALA A 100 13.92 8.51 8.60
C ALA A 100 13.56 9.56 9.64
N THR A 101 12.65 10.45 9.29
CA THR A 101 11.97 11.33 10.25
C THR A 101 11.35 10.47 11.35
N PRO A 102 11.50 10.84 12.63
CA PRO A 102 10.91 10.10 13.74
C PRO A 102 9.41 9.89 13.59
N ALA A 103 8.90 8.82 14.16
CA ALA A 103 7.48 8.53 14.21
C ALA A 103 6.70 9.69 14.86
N VAL A 104 5.51 9.97 14.34
CA VAL A 104 4.68 11.12 14.77
C VAL A 104 3.85 10.84 16.03
N GLU A 105 3.70 9.57 16.39
CA GLU A 105 3.02 9.10 17.59
C GLU A 105 3.99 8.37 18.52
N ASP A 106 3.72 8.43 19.82
CA ASP A 106 4.52 7.71 20.83
C ASP A 106 3.96 6.30 21.10
N ASP A 107 2.68 6.04 20.76
CA ASP A 107 2.00 4.77 21.01
C ASP A 107 1.39 4.18 19.75
N TYR A 108 1.98 3.09 19.30
CA TYR A 108 1.48 2.24 18.21
C TYR A 108 0.98 0.88 18.69
N SER A 109 0.68 0.69 19.97
CA SER A 109 0.20 -0.57 20.56
C SER A 109 -1.11 -1.08 19.94
N TRP A 110 -1.88 -0.20 19.32
CA TRP A 110 -3.09 -0.54 18.58
C TRP A 110 -2.81 -1.34 17.29
N ILE A 111 -1.59 -1.29 16.75
CA ILE A 111 -1.16 -2.11 15.61
C ILE A 111 -0.87 -3.51 16.12
N GLN A 112 -1.66 -4.46 15.68
CA GLN A 112 -1.54 -5.84 16.12
C GLN A 112 -1.02 -6.73 14.99
N PRO A 113 0.24 -7.18 15.01
CA PRO A 113 0.74 -8.11 13.99
C PRO A 113 -0.06 -9.40 13.93
N GLY A 114 -0.19 -9.97 12.74
CA GLY A 114 -0.88 -11.24 12.56
C GLY A 114 -0.93 -11.67 11.09
N LEU A 115 -1.22 -12.96 10.91
CA LEU A 115 -1.44 -13.52 9.57
C LEU A 115 -2.83 -13.15 9.05
N ALA A 116 -2.95 -13.05 7.73
CA ALA A 116 -4.19 -12.77 7.03
C ALA A 116 -4.48 -13.82 5.97
N THR A 117 -5.77 -14.08 5.73
CA THR A 117 -6.20 -14.68 4.47
C THR A 117 -6.56 -13.60 3.46
N LEU A 118 -6.49 -13.94 2.18
CA LEU A 118 -6.86 -13.08 1.05
C LEU A 118 -7.75 -13.90 0.10
N ASP A 119 -8.91 -13.39 -0.25
CA ASP A 119 -9.91 -14.11 -1.05
C ASP A 119 -9.62 -14.11 -2.56
N TRP A 120 -8.74 -13.22 -3.03
CA TRP A 120 -8.46 -13.04 -4.46
C TRP A 120 -7.71 -14.21 -5.11
N TRP A 121 -6.68 -14.77 -4.45
CA TRP A 121 -5.78 -15.77 -5.04
C TRP A 121 -6.51 -17.01 -5.56
N GLY A 122 -7.51 -17.50 -4.82
CA GLY A 122 -8.35 -18.61 -5.24
C GLY A 122 -9.56 -18.19 -6.05
N ARG A 123 -9.68 -16.92 -6.46
CA ARG A 123 -10.87 -16.35 -7.10
C ARG A 123 -12.15 -16.63 -6.31
N ARG A 124 -12.04 -16.61 -4.98
CA ARG A 124 -13.12 -16.96 -4.05
C ARG A 124 -13.72 -18.36 -4.29
N ASN A 125 -12.94 -19.26 -4.91
CA ASN A 125 -13.35 -20.66 -5.06
C ASN A 125 -13.28 -21.35 -3.68
N ILE A 126 -14.41 -21.83 -3.23
CA ILE A 126 -14.56 -22.60 -2.01
C ILE A 126 -15.27 -23.90 -2.32
N TYR A 127 -15.04 -24.94 -1.52
CA TYR A 127 -15.58 -26.28 -1.75
C TYR A 127 -16.23 -26.83 -0.48
N GLY A 128 -17.17 -27.74 -0.65
CA GLY A 128 -17.84 -28.42 0.47
C GLY A 128 -18.85 -27.53 1.19
N THR A 129 -19.42 -26.56 0.49
CA THR A 129 -20.47 -25.66 0.97
C THR A 129 -21.78 -25.91 0.23
N ASP A 130 -22.89 -25.51 0.82
CA ASP A 130 -24.23 -25.54 0.23
C ASP A 130 -24.60 -24.24 -0.51
N PHE A 131 -23.64 -23.32 -0.65
CA PHE A 131 -23.76 -22.07 -1.39
C PHE A 131 -22.63 -21.91 -2.41
N THR A 132 -22.85 -21.02 -3.39
CA THR A 132 -21.88 -20.73 -4.44
C THR A 132 -20.86 -19.67 -3.96
N GLY A 133 -19.56 -19.97 -4.09
CA GLY A 133 -18.48 -19.04 -3.80
C GLY A 133 -18.50 -17.82 -4.71
N GLY A 134 -18.15 -16.65 -4.17
CA GLY A 134 -18.13 -15.38 -4.89
C GLY A 134 -18.05 -14.18 -3.96
N VAL A 135 -18.30 -12.99 -4.49
CA VAL A 135 -18.43 -11.78 -3.67
C VAL A 135 -19.83 -11.76 -3.06
N ASN A 136 -19.98 -12.38 -1.92
CA ASN A 136 -21.23 -12.43 -1.15
C ASN A 136 -20.95 -12.64 0.34
N THR A 137 -21.94 -12.36 1.16
CA THR A 137 -21.81 -12.44 2.64
C THR A 137 -21.42 -13.82 3.10
N GLU A 138 -21.98 -14.89 2.54
CA GLU A 138 -21.72 -16.27 2.98
C GLU A 138 -20.28 -16.70 2.71
N THR A 139 -19.74 -16.37 1.53
CA THR A 139 -18.33 -16.62 1.20
C THR A 139 -17.41 -15.90 2.17
N HIS A 140 -17.66 -14.62 2.47
CA HIS A 140 -16.80 -13.86 3.38
C HIS A 140 -16.91 -14.37 4.82
N LYS A 141 -18.08 -14.79 5.27
CA LYS A 141 -18.24 -15.50 6.56
C LYS A 141 -17.43 -16.80 6.62
N TYR A 142 -17.41 -17.56 5.52
CA TYR A 142 -16.58 -18.78 5.43
C TYR A 142 -15.09 -18.46 5.65
N PHE A 143 -14.54 -17.39 5.06
CA PHE A 143 -13.17 -16.96 5.33
C PHE A 143 -12.98 -16.49 6.76
N VAL A 144 -13.94 -15.80 7.35
CA VAL A 144 -13.90 -15.38 8.76
C VAL A 144 -13.88 -16.61 9.68
N ASP A 145 -14.70 -17.63 9.41
CA ASP A 145 -14.72 -18.88 10.19
C ASP A 145 -13.40 -19.65 10.07
N PHE A 146 -12.84 -19.70 8.85
CA PHE A 146 -11.52 -20.28 8.62
C PHE A 146 -10.45 -19.56 9.44
N ASN A 147 -10.42 -18.23 9.38
CA ASN A 147 -9.48 -17.43 10.14
C ASN A 147 -9.59 -17.66 11.64
N SER A 148 -10.80 -17.61 12.18
CA SER A 148 -11.07 -17.86 13.60
C SER A 148 -10.62 -19.25 14.03
N ARG A 149 -10.92 -20.27 13.22
CA ARG A 149 -10.54 -21.67 13.51
C ARG A 149 -9.03 -21.88 13.58
N TYR A 150 -8.27 -21.22 12.69
CA TYR A 150 -6.82 -21.41 12.58
C TYR A 150 -5.99 -20.30 13.24
N GLY A 151 -6.61 -19.39 13.97
CA GLY A 151 -5.93 -18.31 14.67
C GLY A 151 -5.31 -17.26 13.75
N LEU A 152 -5.83 -17.11 12.53
CA LEU A 152 -5.43 -16.06 11.59
C LEU A 152 -6.18 -14.77 11.95
N LYS A 153 -5.45 -13.71 12.15
CA LYS A 153 -5.97 -12.49 12.76
C LYS A 153 -6.79 -11.62 11.82
N TYR A 154 -6.48 -11.66 10.53
CA TYR A 154 -7.07 -10.76 9.55
C TYR A 154 -7.62 -11.49 8.33
N PHE A 155 -8.68 -10.92 7.77
CA PHE A 155 -9.21 -11.31 6.48
C PHE A 155 -9.20 -10.10 5.55
N VAL A 156 -8.52 -10.23 4.40
CA VAL A 156 -8.46 -9.20 3.36
C VAL A 156 -9.57 -9.46 2.36
N LEU A 157 -10.56 -8.56 2.33
CA LEU A 157 -11.57 -8.49 1.28
C LEU A 157 -10.95 -7.76 0.09
N ASP A 158 -10.59 -8.52 -0.94
CA ASP A 158 -9.99 -7.95 -2.15
C ASP A 158 -11.06 -7.38 -3.09
N ASP A 159 -10.68 -6.88 -4.26
CA ASP A 159 -11.54 -6.22 -5.22
C ASP A 159 -12.91 -6.89 -5.42
N GLY A 160 -13.94 -6.08 -5.56
CA GLY A 160 -15.32 -6.49 -5.83
C GLY A 160 -16.29 -6.35 -4.63
N TRP A 161 -15.82 -6.10 -3.40
CA TRP A 161 -16.69 -5.82 -2.26
C TRP A 161 -17.46 -4.49 -2.41
N SER A 162 -16.90 -3.55 -3.20
CA SER A 162 -17.52 -2.29 -3.58
C SER A 162 -17.26 -1.97 -5.05
N ASP A 163 -17.91 -0.93 -5.56
CA ASP A 163 -17.51 -0.32 -6.83
C ASP A 163 -16.10 0.26 -6.70
N ALA A 164 -15.23 -0.04 -7.66
CA ALA A 164 -13.84 0.40 -7.61
C ALA A 164 -13.65 1.92 -7.69
N CYS A 165 -14.68 2.65 -8.18
CA CYS A 165 -14.70 4.10 -8.28
C CYS A 165 -15.38 4.79 -7.11
N ASP A 166 -16.26 4.09 -6.39
CA ASP A 166 -17.00 4.62 -5.27
C ASP A 166 -17.09 3.57 -4.17
N LEU A 167 -16.22 3.71 -3.18
CA LEU A 167 -16.10 2.75 -2.08
C LEU A 167 -17.37 2.67 -1.20
N LYS A 168 -18.26 3.66 -1.26
CA LYS A 168 -19.53 3.65 -0.53
C LYS A 168 -20.63 2.86 -1.27
N LYS A 169 -20.39 2.53 -2.54
CA LYS A 169 -21.27 1.69 -3.33
C LYS A 169 -20.92 0.21 -3.17
N VAL A 170 -21.36 -0.36 -2.08
CA VAL A 170 -21.12 -1.76 -1.71
C VAL A 170 -21.80 -2.71 -2.70
N ASN A 171 -21.16 -3.87 -2.93
CA ASN A 171 -21.75 -4.95 -3.74
C ASN A 171 -23.10 -5.40 -3.16
N GLU A 172 -24.12 -5.51 -3.99
CA GLU A 172 -25.49 -5.83 -3.58
C GLU A 172 -25.64 -7.19 -2.88
N ASN A 173 -24.72 -8.12 -3.13
CA ASN A 173 -24.71 -9.44 -2.52
C ASN A 173 -23.96 -9.48 -1.18
N LEU A 174 -23.45 -8.34 -0.69
CA LEU A 174 -22.65 -8.24 0.50
C LEU A 174 -23.26 -7.32 1.56
N ASP A 175 -23.69 -7.89 2.68
CA ASP A 175 -24.06 -7.14 3.88
C ASP A 175 -22.82 -6.87 4.74
N LEU A 176 -22.23 -5.68 4.59
CA LEU A 176 -21.05 -5.28 5.36
C LEU A 176 -21.32 -5.17 6.85
N ASN A 177 -22.53 -4.76 7.26
CA ASN A 177 -22.86 -4.62 8.68
C ASN A 177 -22.95 -6.00 9.34
N GLU A 178 -23.56 -6.94 8.66
CA GLU A 178 -23.63 -8.31 9.11
C GLU A 178 -22.24 -8.95 9.16
N LEU A 179 -21.43 -8.78 8.10
CA LEU A 179 -20.07 -9.31 8.04
C LEU A 179 -19.17 -8.72 9.14
N SER A 180 -19.26 -7.40 9.36
CA SER A 180 -18.49 -6.72 10.40
C SER A 180 -18.78 -7.27 11.79
N ARG A 181 -20.06 -7.38 12.13
CA ARG A 181 -20.48 -7.97 13.41
C ARG A 181 -20.00 -9.42 13.55
N TYR A 182 -20.17 -10.22 12.50
CA TYR A 182 -19.76 -11.62 12.45
C TYR A 182 -18.25 -11.80 12.66
N ALA A 183 -17.44 -10.96 12.02
CA ALA A 183 -16.00 -10.96 12.16
C ALA A 183 -15.56 -10.51 13.57
N GLN A 184 -16.21 -9.49 14.13
CA GLN A 184 -15.94 -9.02 15.48
C GLN A 184 -16.21 -10.08 16.54
N GLU A 185 -17.34 -10.79 16.46
CA GLU A 185 -17.69 -11.89 17.35
C GLU A 185 -16.64 -13.02 17.32
N ARG A 186 -15.93 -13.18 16.21
CA ARG A 186 -14.88 -14.20 15.99
C ARG A 186 -13.46 -13.68 16.15
N GLN A 187 -13.31 -12.42 16.54
CA GLN A 187 -12.02 -11.74 16.73
C GLN A 187 -11.15 -11.71 15.46
N VAL A 188 -11.78 -11.64 14.30
CA VAL A 188 -11.12 -11.49 13.00
C VAL A 188 -11.24 -10.05 12.53
N GLY A 189 -10.09 -9.40 12.26
CA GLY A 189 -10.04 -8.05 11.73
C GLY A 189 -10.28 -8.03 10.21
N LEU A 190 -11.14 -7.14 9.74
CA LEU A 190 -11.37 -6.95 8.30
C LEU A 190 -10.39 -5.91 7.73
N VAL A 191 -9.77 -6.26 6.62
CA VAL A 191 -8.90 -5.38 5.82
C VAL A 191 -9.54 -5.23 4.44
N PHE A 192 -9.77 -4.01 3.99
CA PHE A 192 -10.47 -3.74 2.74
C PHE A 192 -9.50 -3.32 1.64
N TRP A 193 -9.58 -3.98 0.51
CA TRP A 193 -8.93 -3.51 -0.69
C TRP A 193 -9.58 -2.21 -1.19
N VAL A 194 -8.76 -1.24 -1.57
CA VAL A 194 -9.22 0.04 -2.11
C VAL A 194 -8.34 0.47 -3.28
N HIS A 195 -8.95 1.02 -4.31
CA HIS A 195 -8.20 1.62 -5.41
C HIS A 195 -7.65 2.99 -5.00
N ALA A 196 -6.35 3.24 -5.18
CA ALA A 196 -5.67 4.46 -4.73
C ALA A 196 -6.36 5.75 -5.23
N TYR A 197 -6.77 5.78 -6.49
CA TYR A 197 -7.39 6.97 -7.08
C TYR A 197 -8.88 7.12 -6.79
N ALA A 198 -9.59 6.04 -6.44
CA ALA A 198 -10.91 6.15 -5.84
C ALA A 198 -10.80 6.78 -4.45
N LEU A 199 -9.90 6.26 -3.61
CA LEU A 199 -9.63 6.79 -2.27
C LEU A 199 -9.22 8.26 -2.31
N LYS A 200 -8.39 8.67 -3.28
CA LYS A 200 -7.93 10.06 -3.47
C LYS A 200 -9.07 11.07 -3.62
N GLN A 201 -10.22 10.68 -4.12
CA GLN A 201 -11.35 11.59 -4.34
C GLN A 201 -11.86 12.18 -3.01
N ASP A 202 -11.86 11.39 -1.94
CA ASP A 202 -12.27 11.81 -0.60
C ASP A 202 -11.61 10.91 0.46
N VAL A 203 -10.29 11.09 0.67
CA VAL A 203 -9.52 10.24 1.59
C VAL A 203 -10.16 10.16 2.97
N SER A 204 -10.55 11.32 3.53
CA SER A 204 -11.14 11.39 4.86
C SER A 204 -12.50 10.71 4.92
N GLY A 205 -13.42 11.05 3.99
CA GLY A 205 -14.79 10.52 4.01
C GLY A 205 -14.88 9.02 3.68
N TYR A 206 -13.96 8.49 2.88
CA TYR A 206 -13.88 7.04 2.64
C TYR A 206 -13.29 6.29 3.84
N LEU A 207 -12.27 6.85 4.50
CA LEU A 207 -11.72 6.25 5.71
C LEU A 207 -12.71 6.32 6.89
N ASP A 208 -13.53 7.36 7.01
CA ASP A 208 -14.62 7.44 7.99
C ASP A 208 -15.66 6.35 7.73
N PHE A 209 -16.04 6.15 6.47
CA PHE A 209 -16.94 5.07 6.08
C PHE A 209 -16.36 3.70 6.44
N LEU A 210 -15.10 3.42 6.06
CA LEU A 210 -14.45 2.14 6.37
C LEU A 210 -14.31 1.91 7.87
N GLN A 211 -13.99 2.95 8.65
CA GLN A 211 -13.98 2.86 10.12
C GLN A 211 -15.39 2.51 10.65
N SER A 212 -16.44 3.11 10.10
CA SER A 212 -17.83 2.86 10.54
C SER A 212 -18.28 1.42 10.32
N VAL A 213 -17.74 0.73 9.30
CA VAL A 213 -17.98 -0.70 9.04
C VAL A 213 -16.93 -1.61 9.68
N GLY A 214 -16.14 -1.10 10.61
CA GLY A 214 -15.24 -1.88 11.46
C GLY A 214 -13.91 -2.27 10.84
N ALA A 215 -13.47 -1.59 9.77
CA ALA A 215 -12.16 -1.84 9.16
C ALA A 215 -11.02 -1.74 10.17
N LYS A 216 -10.13 -2.73 10.17
CA LYS A 216 -8.87 -2.73 10.91
C LYS A 216 -7.70 -2.32 10.04
N GLY A 217 -7.83 -2.45 8.73
CA GLY A 217 -6.83 -2.05 7.77
C GLY A 217 -7.42 -1.82 6.39
N ILE A 218 -6.59 -1.26 5.52
CA ILE A 218 -6.85 -1.12 4.09
C ILE A 218 -5.64 -1.59 3.28
N LYS A 219 -5.89 -2.26 2.17
CA LYS A 219 -4.91 -2.56 1.13
C LYS A 219 -5.13 -1.56 0.00
N VAL A 220 -4.24 -0.58 -0.12
CA VAL A 220 -4.34 0.49 -1.13
C VAL A 220 -3.54 0.10 -2.35
N ASP A 221 -4.20 -0.08 -3.48
CA ASP A 221 -3.63 -0.69 -4.67
C ASP A 221 -3.65 0.25 -5.89
N PHE A 222 -2.82 -0.06 -6.90
CA PHE A 222 -2.76 0.61 -8.20
C PHE A 222 -2.40 2.09 -8.17
N PHE A 223 -1.32 2.42 -7.46
CA PHE A 223 -0.73 3.75 -7.60
C PHE A 223 -0.09 3.94 -8.97
N ASN A 224 0.68 2.96 -9.42
CA ASN A 224 1.36 2.92 -10.73
C ASN A 224 2.19 4.18 -11.03
N ARG A 225 2.54 4.95 -10.02
CA ARG A 225 3.28 6.20 -10.08
C ARG A 225 4.05 6.41 -8.78
N ASP A 226 5.22 7.05 -8.90
CA ASP A 226 6.08 7.45 -7.81
C ASP A 226 6.66 8.86 -8.02
N ASP A 227 6.00 9.68 -8.85
CA ASP A 227 6.29 11.11 -8.94
C ASP A 227 5.85 11.84 -7.65
N GLN A 228 6.26 13.09 -7.50
CA GLN A 228 6.01 13.88 -6.30
C GLN A 228 4.54 13.83 -5.84
N ASP A 229 3.58 13.92 -6.76
CA ASP A 229 2.15 13.94 -6.41
C ASP A 229 1.68 12.59 -5.88
N ALA A 230 2.19 11.48 -6.42
CA ALA A 230 1.90 10.15 -5.93
C ALA A 230 2.51 9.93 -4.53
N VAL A 231 3.76 10.35 -4.32
CA VAL A 231 4.41 10.27 -3.00
C VAL A 231 3.62 11.09 -1.96
N ASN A 232 3.15 12.28 -2.33
CA ASN A 232 2.31 13.09 -1.43
C ASN A 232 0.99 12.41 -1.09
N LEU A 233 0.41 11.67 -2.04
CA LEU A 233 -0.81 10.88 -1.77
C LEU A 233 -0.55 9.74 -0.76
N PHE A 234 0.60 9.04 -0.84
CA PHE A 234 0.98 8.05 0.18
C PHE A 234 0.98 8.66 1.59
N HIS A 235 1.66 9.80 1.75
CA HIS A 235 1.74 10.49 3.04
C HIS A 235 0.38 10.98 3.53
N GLN A 236 -0.47 11.50 2.63
CA GLN A 236 -1.83 11.91 2.96
C GLN A 236 -2.66 10.75 3.47
N ILE A 237 -2.66 9.62 2.76
CA ILE A 237 -3.42 8.42 3.15
C ILE A 237 -2.91 7.90 4.49
N ALA A 238 -1.58 7.82 4.68
CA ALA A 238 -0.98 7.35 5.92
C ALA A 238 -1.37 8.23 7.11
N SER A 239 -1.31 9.55 6.95
CA SER A 239 -1.68 10.51 8.00
C SER A 239 -3.16 10.41 8.37
N GLU A 240 -4.05 10.29 7.39
CA GLU A 240 -5.49 10.19 7.64
C GLU A 240 -5.88 8.83 8.24
N ALA A 241 -5.23 7.75 7.84
CA ALA A 241 -5.45 6.42 8.41
C ALA A 241 -4.94 6.31 9.86
N LEU A 242 -3.80 6.95 10.17
CA LEU A 242 -3.27 7.02 11.53
C LEU A 242 -4.28 7.64 12.52
N LYS A 243 -4.92 8.75 12.15
CA LYS A 243 -5.96 9.41 12.96
C LYS A 243 -7.12 8.47 13.32
N ARG A 244 -7.39 7.47 12.48
CA ARG A 244 -8.48 6.50 12.62
C ARG A 244 -8.04 5.14 13.14
N LYS A 245 -6.73 4.98 13.40
CA LYS A 245 -6.12 3.70 13.80
C LYS A 245 -6.42 2.57 12.79
N ILE A 246 -6.30 2.90 11.50
CA ILE A 246 -6.42 1.97 10.39
C ILE A 246 -5.01 1.63 9.89
N VAL A 247 -4.66 0.33 9.86
CA VAL A 247 -3.40 -0.16 9.30
C VAL A 247 -3.45 -0.08 7.77
N ILE A 248 -2.32 0.22 7.13
CA ILE A 248 -2.24 0.30 5.67
C ILE A 248 -1.25 -0.73 5.13
N ASP A 249 -1.66 -1.39 4.07
CA ASP A 249 -0.81 -2.12 3.14
C ASP A 249 -0.82 -1.37 1.80
N PHE A 250 0.30 -0.72 1.47
CA PHE A 250 0.48 -0.10 0.17
C PHE A 250 0.91 -1.15 -0.84
N HIS A 251 0.11 -1.34 -1.87
CA HIS A 251 0.27 -2.38 -2.87
C HIS A 251 0.23 -1.80 -4.29
N GLY A 252 0.84 -2.47 -5.27
CA GLY A 252 0.79 -2.02 -6.68
C GLY A 252 1.48 -0.68 -6.93
N ILE A 253 2.69 -0.54 -6.38
CA ILE A 253 3.54 0.66 -6.52
C ILE A 253 4.47 0.51 -7.72
#